data_972508013f3b06a0f376b0d0e61683b7
#
_entry.id   972508013f3b06a0f376b0d0e61683b7
#
_cell.length_a   1.000
_cell.length_b   1.000
_cell.length_c   1.000
_cell.angle_alpha   90.00
_cell.angle_beta   90.00
_cell.angle_gamma   90.00
#
_symmetry.space_group_name_H-M   'P 1'
#
loop_
_entity.id
_entity.type
_entity.pdbx_description
1 polymer ?
#
loop_
_entity_poly.entity_id
_entity_poly.type
_entity_poly.pdbx_seq_one_letter_code
_entity_poly.pdbx_strand_id
1 'polypeptide(L)'
;MKRNSANIEWTYGAIPFARNETHDKVIEMMDKEPRGSVLDVPTGTGILAERLRKMGFEVSCCDINSSFFSVPDLKIDIGDLNQSLPYPDHSFDYLVCLEGIEHTENPSNAIREFQRIMKKGGKIFLSTPNFLNIERRIRFLFTGTFSKIPSHEVIKNIWKGDLAMAHLSPLGYPLLKFIMECYGFRILRLEKDRAKPKMVWLLPLVWFIRLYGRFASQKRKEVYRLDETTRDEIILGGNTLIIMGEKGSEG
;
A
#
# COMPACT_ATOMS: atom_id res chain seq x y z
N MET A 1 17.17 -11.74 -21.34
CA MET A 1 18.15 -10.85 -20.72
C MET A 1 17.73 -10.63 -19.27
N LYS A 2 18.40 -11.27 -18.31
CA LYS A 2 18.19 -11.03 -16.88
C LYS A 2 18.80 -9.65 -16.56
N ARG A 3 18.00 -8.64 -16.33
CA ARG A 3 18.49 -7.40 -15.75
C ARG A 3 18.95 -7.74 -14.32
N ASN A 4 20.25 -7.72 -14.10
CA ASN A 4 20.84 -7.77 -12.79
C ASN A 4 20.30 -6.58 -11.98
N SER A 5 19.59 -6.86 -10.92
CA SER A 5 19.16 -5.88 -9.90
C SER A 5 20.34 -5.34 -9.05
N ALA A 6 21.57 -5.63 -9.45
CA ALA A 6 22.77 -5.37 -8.68
C ALA A 6 23.41 -3.99 -8.87
N ASN A 7 22.89 -3.13 -9.76
CA ASN A 7 23.53 -1.86 -10.11
C ASN A 7 22.65 -0.62 -9.90
N ILE A 8 21.78 -0.61 -8.90
CA ILE A 8 21.18 0.63 -8.44
C ILE A 8 22.02 1.10 -7.27
N GLU A 9 22.84 2.13 -7.50
CA GLU A 9 23.48 2.86 -6.40
C GLU A 9 22.36 3.51 -5.57
N TRP A 10 22.06 2.87 -4.45
CA TRP A 10 21.14 3.42 -3.46
C TRP A 10 21.79 4.65 -2.83
N THR A 11 21.10 5.76 -2.85
CA THR A 11 21.52 6.92 -2.06
C THR A 11 21.67 6.44 -0.62
N TYR A 12 22.83 6.68 -0.01
CA TYR A 12 23.20 6.27 1.35
C TYR A 12 23.24 4.75 1.62
N GLY A 13 23.26 3.88 0.59
CA GLY A 13 23.35 2.44 0.77
C GLY A 13 22.08 1.76 1.33
N ALA A 14 20.96 2.49 1.43
CA ALA A 14 19.72 1.97 1.97
C ALA A 14 18.93 1.15 0.93
N ILE A 15 18.28 0.07 1.38
CA ILE A 15 17.38 -0.75 0.55
C ILE A 15 15.94 -0.38 0.93
N PRO A 16 15.07 0.00 -0.03
CA PRO A 16 13.68 0.32 0.29
C PRO A 16 12.93 -0.93 0.76
N PHE A 17 12.04 -0.78 1.74
CA PHE A 17 11.16 -1.86 2.18
C PHE A 17 10.06 -2.11 1.15
N ALA A 18 9.48 -1.05 0.58
CA ALA A 18 8.63 -1.19 -0.59
C ALA A 18 9.47 -1.39 -1.86
N ARG A 19 8.91 -2.07 -2.86
CA ARG A 19 9.61 -2.33 -4.13
C ARG A 19 9.83 -1.04 -4.90
N ASN A 20 10.93 -1.01 -5.68
CA ASN A 20 11.23 0.13 -6.55
C ASN A 20 10.11 0.44 -7.54
N GLU A 21 9.48 -0.58 -8.13
CA GLU A 21 8.38 -0.39 -9.05
C GLU A 21 7.19 0.33 -8.40
N THR A 22 6.95 0.07 -7.10
CA THR A 22 5.93 0.77 -6.33
C THR A 22 6.31 2.23 -6.11
N HIS A 23 7.56 2.49 -5.69
CA HIS A 23 8.08 3.86 -5.56
C HIS A 23 7.99 4.63 -6.87
N ASP A 24 8.46 4.03 -7.98
CA ASP A 24 8.47 4.67 -9.29
C ASP A 24 7.05 5.04 -9.75
N LYS A 25 6.09 4.15 -9.48
CA LYS A 25 4.69 4.40 -9.84
C LYS A 25 4.08 5.53 -9.02
N VAL A 26 4.35 5.58 -7.71
CA VAL A 26 3.88 6.67 -6.84
C VAL A 26 4.53 7.99 -7.24
N ILE A 27 5.83 8.00 -7.52
CA ILE A 27 6.53 9.20 -8.02
C ILE A 27 5.94 9.69 -9.35
N GLU A 28 5.64 8.79 -10.31
CA GLU A 28 4.96 9.15 -11.58
C GLU A 28 3.58 9.80 -11.33
N MET A 29 2.85 9.31 -10.33
CA MET A 29 1.54 9.86 -9.97
C MET A 29 1.69 11.22 -9.29
N MET A 30 2.61 11.33 -8.33
CA MET A 30 2.90 12.56 -7.57
C MET A 30 3.46 13.68 -8.47
N ASP A 31 4.19 13.34 -9.54
CA ASP A 31 4.74 14.34 -10.45
C ASP A 31 3.66 15.18 -11.17
N LYS A 32 2.47 14.63 -11.30
CA LYS A 32 1.30 15.30 -11.91
C LYS A 32 0.54 16.19 -10.93
N GLU A 33 0.91 16.17 -9.66
CA GLU A 33 0.23 16.92 -8.61
C GLU A 33 0.95 18.25 -8.32
N PRO A 34 0.21 19.29 -7.92
CA PRO A 34 0.81 20.51 -7.39
C PRO A 34 1.75 20.21 -6.21
N ARG A 35 2.81 20.99 -6.07
CA ARG A 35 3.70 20.83 -4.91
C ARG A 35 3.00 21.31 -3.64
N GLY A 36 3.24 20.63 -2.53
CA GLY A 36 2.62 20.90 -1.23
C GLY A 36 3.24 20.07 -0.12
N SER A 37 2.63 20.10 1.05
CA SER A 37 3.05 19.31 2.22
C SER A 37 2.68 17.84 2.04
N VAL A 38 3.64 16.94 2.26
CA VAL A 38 3.45 15.50 2.17
C VAL A 38 3.97 14.80 3.41
N LEU A 39 3.20 13.86 3.95
CA LEU A 39 3.65 12.94 4.97
C LEU A 39 3.96 11.58 4.35
N ASP A 40 5.17 11.07 4.57
CA ASP A 40 5.59 9.70 4.25
C ASP A 40 5.54 8.86 5.52
N VAL A 41 4.62 7.88 5.60
CA VAL A 41 4.35 7.06 6.80
C VAL A 41 3.83 5.64 6.47
N PRO A 42 4.50 4.57 6.87
CA PRO A 42 5.83 4.53 7.47
C PRO A 42 6.92 4.89 6.45
N THR A 43 7.87 5.74 6.84
CA THR A 43 8.91 6.22 5.92
C THR A 43 10.05 5.22 5.70
N GLY A 44 10.22 4.24 6.59
CA GLY A 44 11.26 3.22 6.53
C GLY A 44 12.66 3.83 6.42
N THR A 45 13.34 3.58 5.30
CA THR A 45 14.69 4.08 5.05
C THR A 45 14.73 5.54 4.58
N GLY A 46 13.58 6.15 4.26
CA GLY A 46 13.47 7.55 3.80
C GLY A 46 13.72 7.74 2.30
N ILE A 47 13.99 6.69 1.53
CA ILE A 47 14.31 6.81 0.08
C ILE A 47 13.17 7.51 -0.70
N LEU A 48 11.91 7.18 -0.39
CA LEU A 48 10.78 7.83 -1.05
C LEU A 48 10.69 9.31 -0.65
N ALA A 49 10.81 9.59 0.64
CA ALA A 49 10.83 10.95 1.17
C ALA A 49 11.88 11.82 0.49
N GLU A 50 13.11 11.30 0.30
CA GLU A 50 14.16 12.02 -0.40
C GLU A 50 13.80 12.29 -1.87
N ARG A 51 13.21 11.32 -2.57
CA ARG A 51 12.75 11.50 -3.96
C ARG A 51 11.69 12.58 -4.05
N LEU A 52 10.69 12.57 -3.16
CA LEU A 52 9.64 13.59 -3.10
C LEU A 52 10.21 14.99 -2.78
N ARG A 53 11.15 15.07 -1.84
CA ARG A 53 11.87 16.34 -1.53
C ARG A 53 12.60 16.89 -2.76
N LYS A 54 13.32 16.05 -3.50
CA LYS A 54 13.99 16.43 -4.76
C LYS A 54 13.01 16.92 -5.84
N MET A 55 11.76 16.49 -5.80
CA MET A 55 10.70 16.99 -6.68
C MET A 55 10.10 18.32 -6.21
N GLY A 56 10.50 18.84 -5.04
CA GLY A 56 10.04 20.11 -4.49
C GLY A 56 8.84 20.03 -3.56
N PHE A 57 8.48 18.83 -3.04
CA PHE A 57 7.51 18.71 -1.98
C PHE A 57 8.11 19.05 -0.60
N GLU A 58 7.26 19.54 0.31
CA GLU A 58 7.60 19.72 1.73
C GLU A 58 7.35 18.42 2.46
N VAL A 59 8.41 17.62 2.69
CA VAL A 59 8.27 16.25 3.18
C VAL A 59 8.46 16.18 4.68
N SER A 60 7.48 15.58 5.37
CA SER A 60 7.58 15.08 6.75
C SER A 60 7.70 13.56 6.72
N CYS A 61 8.52 13.00 7.60
CA CYS A 61 8.77 11.57 7.71
C CYS A 61 8.29 11.08 9.07
N CYS A 62 7.57 9.95 9.07
CA CYS A 62 7.10 9.32 10.30
C CYS A 62 7.27 7.80 10.23
N ASP A 63 7.73 7.21 11.33
CA ASP A 63 7.83 5.75 11.46
C ASP A 63 7.74 5.36 12.93
N ILE A 64 7.38 4.12 13.22
CA ILE A 64 7.42 3.56 14.57
C ILE A 64 8.88 3.34 15.04
N ASN A 65 9.81 3.18 14.10
CA ASN A 65 11.21 2.90 14.37
C ASN A 65 12.13 3.71 13.44
N SER A 66 12.91 4.60 14.03
CA SER A 66 13.86 5.45 13.29
C SER A 66 15.18 4.77 12.93
N SER A 67 15.45 3.55 13.39
CA SER A 67 16.77 2.91 13.24
C SER A 67 17.14 2.58 11.78
N PHE A 68 16.17 2.48 10.89
CA PHE A 68 16.38 2.24 9.46
C PHE A 68 16.48 3.52 8.64
N PHE A 69 16.09 4.65 9.21
CA PHE A 69 16.10 5.92 8.50
C PHE A 69 17.53 6.41 8.26
N SER A 70 17.84 6.73 7.01
CA SER A 70 19.22 6.99 6.60
C SER A 70 19.40 8.25 5.72
N VAL A 71 18.34 9.06 5.56
CA VAL A 71 18.40 10.26 4.73
C VAL A 71 18.93 11.44 5.54
N PRO A 72 20.09 12.02 5.18
CA PRO A 72 20.59 13.23 5.82
C PRO A 72 19.63 14.40 5.60
N ASP A 73 19.66 15.34 6.54
CA ASP A 73 18.91 16.61 6.47
C ASP A 73 17.38 16.47 6.44
N LEU A 74 16.84 15.27 6.64
CA LEU A 74 15.43 15.06 6.95
C LEU A 74 15.30 14.56 8.41
N LYS A 75 14.34 15.13 9.12
CA LYS A 75 13.98 14.64 10.45
C LYS A 75 12.89 13.59 10.32
N ILE A 76 12.94 12.61 11.22
CA ILE A 76 11.90 11.60 11.35
C ILE A 76 11.18 11.77 12.68
N ASP A 77 9.86 11.84 12.64
CA ASP A 77 9.01 11.81 13.82
C ASP A 77 8.68 10.36 14.18
N ILE A 78 8.54 10.08 15.46
CA ILE A 78 8.13 8.75 15.93
C ILE A 78 6.61 8.73 16.04
N GLY A 79 5.98 7.77 15.33
CA GLY A 79 4.53 7.59 15.35
C GLY A 79 4.13 6.16 15.03
N ASP A 80 3.09 5.69 15.70
CA ASP A 80 2.53 4.35 15.53
C ASP A 80 1.15 4.46 14.84
N LEU A 81 0.99 3.79 13.71
CA LEU A 81 -0.26 3.74 12.94
C LEU A 81 -1.42 3.09 13.71
N ASN A 82 -1.13 2.37 14.78
CA ASN A 82 -2.15 1.83 15.68
C ASN A 82 -2.67 2.86 16.69
N GLN A 83 -2.03 4.03 16.77
CA GLN A 83 -2.33 5.10 17.72
C GLN A 83 -2.61 6.41 16.99
N SER A 84 -2.70 7.51 17.75
CA SER A 84 -2.79 8.86 17.19
C SER A 84 -1.42 9.32 16.70
N LEU A 85 -1.36 9.82 15.48
CA LEU A 85 -0.13 10.36 14.91
C LEU A 85 0.19 11.76 15.48
N PRO A 86 1.48 12.11 15.62
CA PRO A 86 1.92 13.34 16.30
C PRO A 86 1.76 14.60 15.42
N TYR A 87 0.66 14.69 14.68
CA TYR A 87 0.40 15.81 13.78
C TYR A 87 -0.97 16.44 14.08
N PRO A 88 -1.11 17.76 13.94
CA PRO A 88 -2.39 18.44 14.01
C PRO A 88 -3.35 18.00 12.90
N ASP A 89 -4.63 18.28 13.11
CA ASP A 89 -5.65 18.09 12.07
C ASP A 89 -5.34 18.95 10.83
N HIS A 90 -5.69 18.47 9.66
CA HIS A 90 -5.59 19.21 8.40
C HIS A 90 -4.20 19.78 8.09
N SER A 91 -3.13 19.03 8.38
CA SER A 91 -1.74 19.44 8.21
C SER A 91 -1.20 19.20 6.79
N PHE A 92 -1.64 18.13 6.13
CA PHE A 92 -1.00 17.66 4.90
C PHE A 92 -1.90 17.73 3.68
N ASP A 93 -1.32 18.18 2.54
CA ASP A 93 -1.94 18.13 1.21
C ASP A 93 -1.92 16.70 0.66
N TYR A 94 -0.86 15.94 1.00
CA TYR A 94 -0.67 14.57 0.57
C TYR A 94 -0.24 13.67 1.72
N LEU A 95 -0.64 12.41 1.62
CA LEU A 95 -0.16 11.33 2.48
C LEU A 95 0.29 10.16 1.62
N VAL A 96 1.47 9.63 1.88
CA VAL A 96 1.98 8.43 1.24
C VAL A 96 2.18 7.36 2.28
N CYS A 97 1.54 6.19 2.09
CA CYS A 97 1.66 5.03 2.97
C CYS A 97 1.95 3.79 2.13
N LEU A 98 3.23 3.41 2.00
CA LEU A 98 3.64 2.29 1.17
C LEU A 98 4.00 1.07 2.01
N GLU A 99 3.31 -0.06 1.74
CA GLU A 99 3.53 -1.34 2.42
C GLU A 99 3.51 -1.17 3.95
N GLY A 100 2.58 -0.39 4.47
CA GLY A 100 2.48 -0.07 5.90
C GLY A 100 1.17 -0.54 6.53
N ILE A 101 0.04 -0.37 5.83
CA ILE A 101 -1.30 -0.63 6.39
C ILE A 101 -1.50 -2.10 6.80
N GLU A 102 -0.90 -3.05 6.10
CA GLU A 102 -0.96 -4.48 6.39
C GLU A 102 -0.21 -4.89 7.66
N HIS A 103 0.67 -4.04 8.15
CA HIS A 103 1.45 -4.25 9.38
C HIS A 103 0.73 -3.73 10.62
N THR A 104 -0.36 -3.00 10.46
CA THR A 104 -1.14 -2.47 11.59
C THR A 104 -2.03 -3.54 12.21
N GLU A 105 -2.23 -3.47 13.52
CA GLU A 105 -3.23 -4.26 14.24
C GLU A 105 -4.64 -3.73 13.98
N ASN A 106 -4.76 -2.41 13.77
CA ASN A 106 -6.03 -1.73 13.51
C ASN A 106 -5.94 -0.82 12.27
N PRO A 107 -6.10 -1.35 11.06
CA PRO A 107 -6.09 -0.57 9.83
C PRO A 107 -7.16 0.54 9.78
N SER A 108 -8.31 0.31 10.43
CA SER A 108 -9.36 1.33 10.50
C SER A 108 -8.91 2.55 11.30
N ASN A 109 -8.10 2.35 12.35
CA ASN A 109 -7.52 3.46 13.08
C ASN A 109 -6.54 4.25 12.22
N ALA A 110 -5.66 3.57 11.50
CA ALA A 110 -4.71 4.22 10.59
C ALA A 110 -5.44 5.08 9.55
N ILE A 111 -6.47 4.55 8.88
CA ILE A 111 -7.26 5.30 7.89
C ILE A 111 -7.98 6.49 8.53
N ARG A 112 -8.50 6.36 9.76
CA ARG A 112 -9.12 7.47 10.51
C ARG A 112 -8.10 8.57 10.83
N GLU A 113 -6.90 8.21 11.26
CA GLU A 113 -5.82 9.16 11.52
C GLU A 113 -5.35 9.86 10.23
N PHE A 114 -5.23 9.13 9.13
CA PHE A 114 -4.94 9.71 7.83
C PHE A 114 -5.99 10.75 7.44
N GLN A 115 -7.26 10.41 7.62
CA GLN A 115 -8.36 11.35 7.39
C GLN A 115 -8.24 12.60 8.27
N ARG A 116 -7.92 12.45 9.57
CA ARG A 116 -7.80 13.57 10.51
C ARG A 116 -6.71 14.55 10.10
N ILE A 117 -5.49 14.03 9.81
CA ILE A 117 -4.32 14.87 9.55
C ILE A 117 -4.25 15.44 8.14
N MET A 118 -5.01 14.92 7.20
CA MET A 118 -5.05 15.43 5.82
C MET A 118 -5.99 16.62 5.69
N LYS A 119 -5.65 17.57 4.84
CA LYS A 119 -6.51 18.68 4.42
C LYS A 119 -7.69 18.18 3.59
N LYS A 120 -8.77 18.95 3.52
CA LYS A 120 -9.88 18.70 2.58
C LYS A 120 -9.37 18.74 1.14
N GLY A 121 -9.79 17.79 0.31
CA GLY A 121 -9.28 17.63 -1.06
C GLY A 121 -7.86 17.09 -1.14
N GLY A 122 -7.22 16.83 -0.01
CA GLY A 122 -5.90 16.21 0.04
C GLY A 122 -5.93 14.77 -0.49
N LYS A 123 -4.82 14.30 -1.07
CA LYS A 123 -4.76 13.00 -1.73
C LYS A 123 -3.85 12.03 -0.99
N ILE A 124 -4.35 10.80 -0.84
CA ILE A 124 -3.61 9.69 -0.25
C ILE A 124 -3.11 8.74 -1.35
N PHE A 125 -1.85 8.33 -1.24
CA PHE A 125 -1.22 7.27 -2.05
C PHE A 125 -0.89 6.12 -1.11
N LEU A 126 -1.63 5.04 -1.21
CA LEU A 126 -1.51 3.88 -0.33
C LEU A 126 -1.12 2.66 -1.14
N SER A 127 -0.11 1.91 -0.71
CA SER A 127 0.16 0.60 -1.27
C SER A 127 -0.03 -0.50 -0.23
N THR A 128 -0.42 -1.68 -0.73
CA THR A 128 -0.59 -2.88 0.09
C THR A 128 -0.43 -4.12 -0.78
N PRO A 129 -0.03 -5.29 -0.22
CA PRO A 129 0.05 -6.52 -0.99
C PRO A 129 -1.27 -6.89 -1.67
N ASN A 130 -1.18 -7.26 -2.94
CA ASN A 130 -2.34 -7.74 -3.69
C ASN A 130 -2.72 -9.16 -3.26
N PHE A 131 -3.51 -9.29 -2.20
CA PHE A 131 -3.96 -10.58 -1.66
C PHE A 131 -4.97 -11.31 -2.58
N LEU A 132 -5.52 -10.65 -3.60
CA LEU A 132 -6.59 -11.17 -4.44
C LEU A 132 -6.17 -11.48 -5.88
N ASN A 133 -4.87 -11.43 -6.22
CA ASN A 133 -4.43 -11.85 -7.54
C ASN A 133 -4.63 -13.36 -7.75
N ILE A 134 -4.69 -13.79 -9.00
CA ILE A 134 -5.03 -15.18 -9.34
C ILE A 134 -4.06 -16.20 -8.71
N GLU A 135 -2.76 -15.89 -8.61
CA GLU A 135 -1.79 -16.79 -7.96
C GLU A 135 -2.10 -17.00 -6.48
N ARG A 136 -2.48 -15.93 -5.78
CA ARG A 136 -2.83 -16.00 -4.34
C ARG A 136 -4.18 -16.68 -4.11
N ARG A 137 -5.13 -16.52 -5.03
CA ARG A 137 -6.41 -17.27 -4.97
C ARG A 137 -6.17 -18.77 -5.12
N ILE A 138 -5.32 -19.18 -6.06
CA ILE A 138 -4.93 -20.59 -6.23
C ILE A 138 -4.19 -21.08 -4.99
N ARG A 139 -3.23 -20.30 -4.49
CA ARG A 139 -2.52 -20.65 -3.24
C ARG A 139 -3.50 -20.85 -2.10
N PHE A 140 -4.43 -19.93 -1.89
CA PHE A 140 -5.44 -20.03 -0.84
C PHE A 140 -6.28 -21.30 -0.98
N LEU A 141 -6.67 -21.65 -2.21
CA LEU A 141 -7.43 -22.89 -2.48
C LEU A 141 -6.68 -24.14 -2.00
N PHE A 142 -5.35 -24.20 -2.15
CA PHE A 142 -4.56 -25.37 -1.79
C PHE A 142 -3.96 -25.32 -0.38
N THR A 143 -3.77 -24.14 0.19
CA THR A 143 -3.03 -24.00 1.46
C THR A 143 -3.86 -23.36 2.58
N GLY A 144 -5.03 -22.80 2.27
CA GLY A 144 -5.84 -22.04 3.24
C GLY A 144 -5.23 -20.68 3.63
N THR A 145 -4.14 -20.22 2.99
CA THR A 145 -3.48 -18.95 3.32
C THR A 145 -3.21 -18.09 2.09
N PHE A 146 -3.39 -16.76 2.22
CA PHE A 146 -3.04 -15.80 1.16
C PHE A 146 -1.56 -15.42 1.14
N SER A 147 -0.88 -15.54 2.29
CA SER A 147 0.53 -15.18 2.46
C SER A 147 1.26 -16.20 3.32
N LYS A 148 2.57 -16.11 3.34
CA LYS A 148 3.40 -16.90 4.25
C LYS A 148 3.17 -16.39 5.68
N ILE A 149 2.98 -17.32 6.61
CA ILE A 149 2.95 -17.02 8.04
C ILE A 149 4.36 -17.33 8.58
N PRO A 150 5.03 -16.36 9.23
CA PRO A 150 6.36 -16.58 9.78
C PRO A 150 6.32 -17.64 10.89
N SER A 151 7.36 -18.42 11.00
CA SER A 151 7.50 -19.37 12.13
C SER A 151 7.87 -18.62 13.42
N HIS A 152 7.61 -19.25 14.57
CA HIS A 152 8.04 -18.70 15.87
C HIS A 152 9.56 -18.46 15.95
N GLU A 153 10.37 -19.28 15.26
CA GLU A 153 11.81 -19.06 15.18
C GLU A 153 12.18 -17.79 14.43
N VAL A 154 11.51 -17.51 13.32
CA VAL A 154 11.70 -16.26 12.55
C VAL A 154 11.35 -15.05 13.42
N ILE A 155 10.19 -15.09 14.07
CA ILE A 155 9.76 -14.00 14.95
C ILE A 155 10.76 -13.79 16.08
N LYS A 156 11.18 -14.86 16.77
CA LYS A 156 12.07 -14.76 17.93
C LYS A 156 13.51 -14.37 17.54
N ASN A 157 14.10 -15.00 16.52
CA ASN A 157 15.52 -14.92 16.25
C ASN A 157 15.88 -13.85 15.21
N ILE A 158 15.00 -13.60 14.25
CA ILE A 158 15.22 -12.62 13.17
C ILE A 158 14.57 -11.29 13.51
N TRP A 159 13.30 -11.33 13.90
CA TRP A 159 12.52 -10.11 14.21
C TRP A 159 12.61 -9.70 15.68
N LYS A 160 13.34 -10.45 16.51
CA LYS A 160 13.53 -10.17 17.95
C LYS A 160 12.22 -9.93 18.71
N GLY A 161 11.16 -10.60 18.29
CA GLY A 161 9.82 -10.45 18.86
C GLY A 161 8.99 -9.30 18.29
N ASP A 162 9.51 -8.54 17.33
CA ASP A 162 8.80 -7.43 16.71
C ASP A 162 7.74 -7.92 15.71
N LEU A 163 6.47 -7.87 16.09
CA LEU A 163 5.35 -8.26 15.23
C LEU A 163 5.04 -7.23 14.15
N ALA A 164 5.54 -6.00 14.26
CA ALA A 164 5.36 -4.98 13.22
C ALA A 164 5.99 -5.39 11.87
N MET A 165 6.86 -6.40 11.87
CA MET A 165 7.39 -7.00 10.64
C MET A 165 6.42 -8.01 9.97
N ALA A 166 5.34 -8.41 10.64
CA ALA A 166 4.36 -9.35 10.12
C ALA A 166 3.20 -8.64 9.40
N HIS A 167 2.65 -9.29 8.37
CA HIS A 167 1.38 -8.84 7.79
C HIS A 167 0.23 -9.26 8.72
N LEU A 168 -0.06 -8.42 9.73
CA LEU A 168 -1.09 -8.68 10.73
C LEU A 168 -2.49 -8.52 10.14
N SER A 169 -2.64 -7.60 9.20
CA SER A 169 -3.92 -7.26 8.58
C SER A 169 -3.90 -7.47 7.07
N PRO A 170 -4.05 -8.71 6.58
CA PRO A 170 -4.05 -9.00 5.14
C PRO A 170 -5.38 -8.59 4.48
N LEU A 171 -5.63 -7.29 4.36
CA LEU A 171 -6.84 -6.73 3.77
C LEU A 171 -6.86 -6.90 2.25
N GLY A 172 -7.92 -7.51 1.72
CA GLY A 172 -8.21 -7.44 0.29
C GLY A 172 -8.73 -6.05 -0.12
N TYR A 173 -8.48 -5.65 -1.37
CA TYR A 173 -8.88 -4.33 -1.89
C TYR A 173 -10.32 -3.92 -1.59
N PRO A 174 -11.36 -4.80 -1.76
CA PRO A 174 -12.73 -4.37 -1.51
C PRO A 174 -12.99 -3.95 -0.06
N LEU A 175 -12.37 -4.64 0.90
CA LEU A 175 -12.51 -4.29 2.32
C LEU A 175 -11.73 -3.01 2.64
N LEU A 176 -10.51 -2.88 2.12
CA LEU A 176 -9.71 -1.67 2.32
C LEU A 176 -10.41 -0.44 1.70
N LYS A 177 -10.94 -0.58 0.47
CA LYS A 177 -11.74 0.46 -0.17
C LYS A 177 -12.95 0.83 0.68
N PHE A 178 -13.71 -0.16 1.18
CA PHE A 178 -14.85 0.08 2.06
C PHE A 178 -14.47 0.87 3.30
N ILE A 179 -13.38 0.50 3.97
CA ILE A 179 -12.88 1.25 5.14
C ILE A 179 -12.53 2.68 4.76
N MET A 180 -11.80 2.89 3.66
CA MET A 180 -11.44 4.22 3.18
C MET A 180 -12.68 5.07 2.89
N GLU A 181 -13.69 4.50 2.20
CA GLU A 181 -14.95 5.19 1.90
C GLU A 181 -15.75 5.53 3.17
N CYS A 182 -15.77 4.64 4.19
CA CYS A 182 -16.40 4.92 5.48
C CYS A 182 -15.75 6.10 6.23
N TYR A 183 -14.46 6.35 6.01
CA TYR A 183 -13.75 7.51 6.55
C TYR A 183 -13.67 8.69 5.58
N GLY A 184 -14.55 8.74 4.56
CA GLY A 184 -14.70 9.90 3.70
C GLY A 184 -13.67 10.03 2.58
N PHE A 185 -12.91 8.97 2.26
CA PHE A 185 -12.05 8.95 1.09
C PHE A 185 -12.80 8.48 -0.15
N ARG A 186 -12.66 9.20 -1.25
CA ARG A 186 -13.10 8.79 -2.58
C ARG A 186 -11.91 8.17 -3.33
N ILE A 187 -12.04 6.93 -3.78
CA ILE A 187 -11.00 6.28 -4.58
C ILE A 187 -10.99 6.88 -5.98
N LEU A 188 -9.86 7.46 -6.37
CA LEU A 188 -9.65 8.07 -7.68
C LEU A 188 -9.04 7.10 -8.67
N ARG A 189 -8.07 6.28 -8.21
CA ARG A 189 -7.28 5.41 -9.08
C ARG A 189 -6.82 4.16 -8.35
N LEU A 190 -6.80 3.06 -9.08
CA LEU A 190 -6.23 1.79 -8.65
C LEU A 190 -5.19 1.37 -9.69
N GLU A 191 -3.98 1.08 -9.24
CA GLU A 191 -2.86 0.66 -10.07
C GLU A 191 -2.22 -0.60 -9.53
N LYS A 192 -1.45 -1.27 -10.35
CA LYS A 192 -0.61 -2.41 -9.99
C LYS A 192 0.87 -2.03 -10.11
N ASP A 193 1.72 -2.62 -9.27
CA ASP A 193 3.16 -2.43 -9.34
C ASP A 193 3.72 -2.88 -10.70
N ARG A 194 3.24 -4.03 -11.20
CA ARG A 194 3.70 -4.61 -12.47
C ARG A 194 2.73 -5.66 -12.99
N ALA A 195 2.83 -5.99 -14.28
CA ALA A 195 2.25 -7.19 -14.85
C ALA A 195 3.16 -8.41 -14.57
N LYS A 196 2.57 -9.59 -14.41
CA LYS A 196 3.28 -10.86 -14.25
C LYS A 196 3.16 -11.69 -15.54
N PRO A 197 4.19 -11.78 -16.38
CA PRO A 197 4.12 -12.54 -17.65
C PRO A 197 3.69 -14.00 -17.48
N LYS A 198 4.09 -14.63 -16.37
CA LYS A 198 3.72 -16.02 -16.06
C LYS A 198 2.21 -16.21 -15.84
N MET A 199 1.45 -15.15 -15.61
CA MET A 199 -0.01 -15.26 -15.43
C MET A 199 -0.77 -15.53 -16.72
N VAL A 200 -0.13 -15.46 -17.88
CA VAL A 200 -0.73 -15.80 -19.19
C VAL A 200 -1.31 -17.21 -19.19
N TRP A 201 -0.64 -18.17 -18.55
CA TRP A 201 -1.14 -19.53 -18.41
C TRP A 201 -2.41 -19.68 -17.57
N LEU A 202 -2.71 -18.70 -16.74
CA LEU A 202 -3.89 -18.65 -15.87
C LEU A 202 -5.04 -17.88 -16.51
N LEU A 203 -4.88 -17.32 -17.68
CA LEU A 203 -5.95 -16.57 -18.37
C LEU A 203 -7.24 -17.37 -18.59
N PRO A 204 -7.21 -18.68 -18.95
CA PRO A 204 -8.44 -19.46 -19.02
C PRO A 204 -9.20 -19.50 -17.71
N LEU A 205 -8.52 -19.66 -16.56
CA LEU A 205 -9.15 -19.62 -15.24
C LEU A 205 -9.70 -18.24 -14.92
N VAL A 206 -8.96 -17.18 -15.24
CA VAL A 206 -9.43 -15.79 -15.08
C VAL A 206 -10.70 -15.56 -15.91
N TRP A 207 -10.73 -16.08 -17.13
CA TRP A 207 -11.91 -16.00 -18.00
C TRP A 207 -13.12 -16.67 -17.36
N PHE A 208 -12.97 -17.89 -16.83
CA PHE A 208 -14.06 -18.58 -16.09
C PHE A 208 -14.55 -17.80 -14.88
N ILE A 209 -13.63 -17.22 -14.09
CA ILE A 209 -14.00 -16.38 -12.94
C ILE A 209 -14.80 -15.15 -13.39
N ARG A 210 -14.42 -14.49 -14.48
CA ARG A 210 -15.13 -13.34 -15.05
C ARG A 210 -16.48 -13.75 -15.63
N LEU A 211 -16.53 -14.90 -16.29
CA LEU A 211 -17.78 -15.45 -16.82
C LEU A 211 -18.77 -15.71 -15.68
N TYR A 212 -18.31 -16.34 -14.59
CA TYR A 212 -19.12 -16.50 -13.38
C TYR A 212 -19.63 -15.13 -12.86
N GLY A 213 -18.74 -14.15 -12.74
CA GLY A 213 -19.09 -12.80 -12.33
C GLY A 213 -20.14 -12.15 -13.23
N ARG A 214 -20.03 -12.35 -14.55
CA ARG A 214 -21.00 -11.80 -15.52
C ARG A 214 -22.41 -12.37 -15.34
N PHE A 215 -22.53 -13.67 -15.06
CA PHE A 215 -23.82 -14.36 -14.88
C PHE A 215 -24.32 -14.38 -13.42
N ALA A 216 -23.53 -13.92 -12.48
CA ALA A 216 -23.96 -13.80 -11.09
C ALA A 216 -25.12 -12.81 -10.95
N SER A 217 -26.04 -13.10 -10.03
CA SER A 217 -27.12 -12.17 -9.71
C SER A 217 -26.56 -10.83 -9.18
N GLN A 218 -27.31 -9.74 -9.38
CA GLN A 218 -26.90 -8.41 -8.90
C GLN A 218 -26.58 -8.43 -7.40
N LYS A 219 -27.40 -9.08 -6.60
CA LYS A 219 -27.15 -9.28 -5.16
C LYS A 219 -25.79 -9.93 -4.88
N ARG A 220 -25.40 -10.98 -5.66
CA ARG A 220 -24.08 -11.63 -5.49
C ARG A 220 -22.93 -10.72 -5.91
N LYS A 221 -23.09 -9.96 -7.00
CA LYS A 221 -22.08 -8.99 -7.44
C LYS A 221 -21.78 -7.95 -6.36
N GLU A 222 -22.83 -7.43 -5.75
CA GLU A 222 -22.72 -6.43 -4.68
C GLU A 222 -22.10 -7.02 -3.41
N VAL A 223 -22.64 -8.16 -2.91
CA VAL A 223 -22.18 -8.78 -1.65
C VAL A 223 -20.71 -9.22 -1.74
N TYR A 224 -20.30 -9.81 -2.86
CA TYR A 224 -18.93 -10.31 -3.04
C TYR A 224 -18.02 -9.34 -3.78
N ARG A 225 -18.50 -8.13 -4.13
CA ARG A 225 -17.76 -7.11 -4.87
C ARG A 225 -17.09 -7.68 -6.13
N LEU A 226 -17.83 -8.51 -6.90
CA LEU A 226 -17.27 -9.28 -8.01
C LEU A 226 -16.66 -8.36 -9.09
N ASP A 227 -17.31 -7.22 -9.37
CA ASP A 227 -16.81 -6.25 -10.36
C ASP A 227 -15.48 -5.61 -9.93
N GLU A 228 -15.25 -5.46 -8.62
CA GLU A 228 -13.98 -4.98 -8.08
C GLU A 228 -12.91 -6.08 -8.11
N THR A 229 -13.24 -7.26 -7.58
CA THR A 229 -12.26 -8.35 -7.41
C THR A 229 -11.78 -8.97 -8.71
N THR A 230 -12.50 -8.75 -9.83
CA THR A 230 -12.15 -9.25 -11.17
C THR A 230 -11.50 -8.22 -12.07
N ARG A 231 -11.24 -6.99 -11.58
CA ARG A 231 -10.51 -5.96 -12.32
C ARG A 231 -9.10 -6.44 -12.67
N ASP A 232 -8.56 -5.96 -13.79
CA ASP A 232 -7.23 -6.33 -14.27
C ASP A 232 -6.12 -5.99 -13.27
N GLU A 233 -6.25 -4.85 -12.59
CA GLU A 233 -5.29 -4.41 -11.59
C GLU A 233 -5.21 -5.39 -10.41
N ILE A 234 -6.31 -6.08 -10.09
CA ILE A 234 -6.41 -7.02 -8.99
C ILE A 234 -6.09 -8.43 -9.45
N ILE A 235 -6.93 -9.00 -10.33
CA ILE A 235 -6.84 -10.45 -10.64
C ILE A 235 -5.58 -10.79 -11.44
N LEU A 236 -5.15 -9.90 -12.35
CA LEU A 236 -3.93 -10.01 -13.15
C LEU A 236 -2.81 -9.09 -12.65
N GLY A 237 -3.01 -8.43 -11.53
CA GLY A 237 -2.06 -7.52 -10.92
C GLY A 237 -0.83 -8.24 -10.34
N GLY A 238 0.21 -7.47 -10.10
CA GLY A 238 1.46 -7.93 -9.50
C GLY A 238 1.31 -8.33 -8.02
N ASN A 239 2.36 -8.06 -7.26
CA ASN A 239 2.36 -8.39 -5.84
C ASN A 239 1.75 -7.30 -4.99
N THR A 240 1.76 -6.05 -5.48
CA THR A 240 1.33 -4.86 -4.76
C THR A 240 0.26 -4.12 -5.55
N LEU A 241 -0.74 -3.62 -4.85
CA LEU A 241 -1.72 -2.65 -5.34
C LEU A 241 -1.32 -1.26 -4.86
N ILE A 242 -1.58 -0.26 -5.70
CA ILE A 242 -1.40 1.16 -5.38
C ILE A 242 -2.75 1.83 -5.54
N ILE A 243 -3.20 2.48 -4.48
CA ILE A 243 -4.51 3.13 -4.40
C ILE A 243 -4.28 4.62 -4.25
N MET A 244 -4.87 5.41 -5.13
CA MET A 244 -4.94 6.86 -4.96
C MET A 244 -6.36 7.21 -4.52
N GLY A 245 -6.50 7.88 -3.41
CA GLY A 245 -7.75 8.40 -2.87
C GLY A 245 -7.68 9.89 -2.62
N GLU A 246 -8.84 10.53 -2.49
CA GLU A 246 -8.98 11.93 -2.14
C GLU A 246 -9.89 12.07 -0.91
N LYS A 247 -9.48 12.86 0.07
CA LYS A 247 -10.33 13.20 1.20
C LYS A 247 -11.49 14.08 0.76
N GLY A 248 -12.72 13.59 0.95
CA GLY A 248 -13.94 14.32 0.64
C GLY A 248 -14.08 15.64 1.39
N SER A 249 -14.97 16.49 0.90
CA SER A 249 -15.26 17.79 1.51
C SER A 249 -16.07 17.70 2.81
N GLU A 250 -16.76 16.57 3.02
CA GLU A 250 -17.54 16.26 4.23
C GLU A 250 -17.25 14.82 4.67
N GLY A 251 -16.87 14.65 5.90
CA GLY A 251 -16.79 13.40 6.63
C GLY A 251 -17.33 13.63 8.02
#